data_b28c38ff4a0ec49d6125d7a060108751
#
_entry.id   b28c38ff4a0ec49d6125d7a060108751
#
_cell.length_a   1.000
_cell.length_b   1.000
_cell.length_c   1.000
_cell.angle_alpha   90.00
_cell.angle_beta   90.00
_cell.angle_gamma   90.00
#
_symmetry.space_group_name_H-M   'P 1'
#
loop_
_entity.id
_entity.type
_entity.pdbx_description
1 polymer ?
#
loop_
_entity_poly.entity_id
_entity_poly.type
_entity_poly.pdbx_seq_one_letter_code
_entity_poly.pdbx_strand_id
1 'polypeptide(L)'
;GAPHLLEMSDYELSELRRAAKDMDMVLTANIGPAKDKDLASPDPDIRKAGVNYLIDILKAMEKVGSKSLVGAMYSYWPCQFEITDKEAAWERSIEGMKEVAEAAESLGIECCQEVLNRYETYIITDCREGLEYCRRVGSENVNLLLDTFHMNIEEDNIPEAIRLAGRKLGHLHVGESNRKLPGMGSLPWRDIGRALRDIGYEKGVVMEPFLLQGGEVARDCKVWRDLSGNADEKMLDRYIKESLTFLKHEFTF
;
A
#
# COMPACT_ATOMS: atom_id res chain seq x y z
N GLY A 1 -9.29 2.80 6.26
CA GLY A 1 -8.18 3.64 5.78
C GLY A 1 -7.60 4.50 6.91
N ALA A 2 -6.35 4.91 6.78
CA ALA A 2 -5.67 5.74 7.77
C ALA A 2 -6.39 7.06 8.11
N PRO A 3 -7.04 7.76 7.16
CA PRO A 3 -7.76 9.00 7.45
C PRO A 3 -8.82 8.88 8.54
N HIS A 4 -9.51 7.76 8.63
CA HIS A 4 -10.55 7.54 9.64
C HIS A 4 -10.01 7.56 11.08
N LEU A 5 -8.72 7.27 11.27
CA LEU A 5 -8.10 7.33 12.60
C LEU A 5 -8.06 8.77 13.14
N LEU A 6 -8.01 9.78 12.25
CA LEU A 6 -8.01 11.19 12.64
C LEU A 6 -9.41 11.69 13.05
N GLU A 7 -10.46 10.97 12.65
CA GLU A 7 -11.86 11.30 12.98
C GLU A 7 -12.31 10.65 14.30
N MET A 8 -11.54 9.66 14.78
CA MET A 8 -11.86 8.91 16.00
C MET A 8 -11.39 9.65 17.26
N SER A 9 -12.21 9.60 18.29
CA SER A 9 -11.83 10.04 19.62
C SER A 9 -10.77 9.11 20.25
N ASP A 10 -10.06 9.58 21.27
CA ASP A 10 -9.10 8.76 22.00
C ASP A 10 -9.74 7.49 22.60
N TYR A 11 -11.01 7.58 22.99
CA TYR A 11 -11.77 6.43 23.47
C TYR A 11 -11.97 5.39 22.35
N GLU A 12 -12.42 5.79 21.17
CA GLU A 12 -12.63 4.88 20.02
C GLU A 12 -11.32 4.26 19.54
N LEU A 13 -10.23 5.02 19.50
CA LEU A 13 -8.90 4.49 19.17
C LEU A 13 -8.45 3.41 20.18
N SER A 14 -8.73 3.63 21.48
CA SER A 14 -8.41 2.65 22.52
C SER A 14 -9.25 1.39 22.42
N GLU A 15 -10.55 1.52 22.10
CA GLU A 15 -11.45 0.40 21.86
C GLU A 15 -11.03 -0.42 20.63
N LEU A 16 -10.63 0.24 19.54
CA LEU A 16 -10.12 -0.43 18.35
C LEU A 16 -8.85 -1.24 18.67
N ARG A 17 -7.91 -0.64 19.41
CA ARG A 17 -6.71 -1.33 19.88
C ARG A 17 -7.04 -2.55 20.73
N ARG A 18 -7.98 -2.41 21.66
CA ARG A 18 -8.43 -3.51 22.52
C ARG A 18 -9.05 -4.63 21.69
N ALA A 19 -9.98 -4.31 20.81
CA ALA A 19 -10.64 -5.28 19.95
C ALA A 19 -9.65 -6.06 19.06
N ALA A 20 -8.67 -5.36 18.47
CA ALA A 20 -7.63 -6.01 17.69
C ALA A 20 -6.80 -7.00 18.53
N LYS A 21 -6.41 -6.58 19.75
CA LYS A 21 -5.67 -7.43 20.67
C LYS A 21 -6.48 -8.66 21.12
N ASP A 22 -7.76 -8.47 21.45
CA ASP A 22 -8.64 -9.55 21.91
C ASP A 22 -8.92 -10.59 20.81
N MET A 23 -8.86 -10.17 19.55
CA MET A 23 -9.02 -11.02 18.37
C MET A 23 -7.70 -11.53 17.77
N ASP A 24 -6.57 -11.23 18.39
CA ASP A 24 -5.21 -11.55 17.88
C ASP A 24 -4.99 -11.04 16.44
N MET A 25 -5.42 -9.79 16.19
CA MET A 25 -5.30 -9.15 14.87
C MET A 25 -4.20 -8.10 14.86
N VAL A 26 -3.42 -8.07 13.77
CA VAL A 26 -2.46 -6.99 13.47
C VAL A 26 -3.17 -5.93 12.63
N LEU A 27 -3.10 -4.67 13.07
CA LEU A 27 -3.65 -3.54 12.33
C LEU A 27 -2.58 -2.93 11.43
N THR A 28 -2.93 -2.74 10.17
CA THR A 28 -2.18 -1.92 9.21
C THR A 28 -3.07 -0.75 8.76
N ALA A 29 -2.47 0.36 8.36
CA ALA A 29 -3.20 1.53 7.88
C ALA A 29 -2.77 1.86 6.45
N ASN A 30 -3.75 2.11 5.57
CA ASN A 30 -3.52 2.45 4.16
C ASN A 30 -3.88 3.91 3.91
N ILE A 31 -3.09 4.58 3.07
CA ILE A 31 -3.26 5.99 2.70
C ILE A 31 -2.95 6.25 1.22
N GLY A 32 -3.84 6.98 0.55
CA GLY A 32 -3.56 7.76 -0.64
C GLY A 32 -3.95 9.21 -0.33
N PRO A 33 -2.99 10.12 -0.12
CA PRO A 33 -3.31 11.50 0.25
C PRO A 33 -4.12 12.21 -0.83
N ALA A 34 -4.99 13.12 -0.43
CA ALA A 34 -5.69 13.98 -1.38
C ALA A 34 -4.75 15.05 -1.98
N LYS A 35 -5.16 15.67 -3.09
CA LYS A 35 -4.33 16.61 -3.85
C LYS A 35 -3.85 17.84 -3.04
N ASP A 36 -4.60 18.26 -2.05
CA ASP A 36 -4.25 19.34 -1.12
C ASP A 36 -3.20 18.93 -0.06
N LYS A 37 -2.72 17.68 -0.13
CA LYS A 37 -1.72 17.06 0.77
C LYS A 37 -0.61 16.34 0.00
N ASP A 38 -0.38 16.77 -1.24
CA ASP A 38 0.60 16.17 -2.15
C ASP A 38 2.03 16.58 -1.79
N LEU A 39 2.87 15.61 -1.38
CA LEU A 39 4.29 15.84 -1.10
C LEU A 39 5.09 16.24 -2.35
N ALA A 40 4.64 15.86 -3.54
CA ALA A 40 5.30 16.20 -4.82
C ALA A 40 4.87 17.55 -5.37
N SER A 41 3.89 18.24 -4.77
CA SER A 41 3.34 19.50 -5.23
C SER A 41 4.42 20.58 -5.43
N PRO A 42 4.34 21.40 -6.49
CA PRO A 42 5.18 22.60 -6.61
C PRO A 42 4.87 23.64 -5.54
N ASP A 43 3.66 23.64 -4.96
CA ASP A 43 3.23 24.55 -3.90
C ASP A 43 3.79 24.09 -2.54
N PRO A 44 4.63 24.91 -1.86
CA PRO A 44 5.22 24.55 -0.58
C PRO A 44 4.18 24.42 0.55
N ASP A 45 3.07 25.14 0.50
CA ASP A 45 2.03 25.08 1.53
C ASP A 45 1.27 23.75 1.45
N ILE A 46 1.01 23.25 0.24
CA ILE A 46 0.44 21.92 0.01
C ILE A 46 1.39 20.83 0.51
N ARG A 47 2.69 20.92 0.20
CA ARG A 47 3.67 19.95 0.71
C ARG A 47 3.71 19.92 2.25
N LYS A 48 3.72 21.11 2.87
CA LYS A 48 3.74 21.22 4.33
C LYS A 48 2.46 20.65 4.96
N ALA A 49 1.30 20.91 4.36
CA ALA A 49 0.03 20.32 4.77
C ALA A 49 0.09 18.77 4.68
N GLY A 50 0.68 18.24 3.61
CA GLY A 50 0.88 16.79 3.43
C GLY A 50 1.78 16.17 4.50
N VAL A 51 2.93 16.77 4.78
CA VAL A 51 3.84 16.32 5.84
C VAL A 51 3.13 16.29 7.20
N ASN A 52 2.48 17.38 7.59
CA ASN A 52 1.76 17.45 8.86
C ASN A 52 0.65 16.40 8.94
N TYR A 53 -0.10 16.21 7.87
CA TYR A 53 -1.17 15.22 7.79
C TYR A 53 -0.66 13.78 7.99
N LEU A 54 0.43 13.41 7.33
CA LEU A 54 1.02 12.09 7.51
C LEU A 54 1.57 11.89 8.93
N ILE A 55 2.20 12.92 9.52
CA ILE A 55 2.67 12.86 10.91
C ILE A 55 1.49 12.69 11.89
N ASP A 56 0.38 13.35 11.67
CA ASP A 56 -0.81 13.21 12.53
C ASP A 56 -1.43 11.81 12.40
N ILE A 57 -1.42 11.22 11.20
CA ILE A 57 -1.79 9.81 10.99
C ILE A 57 -0.87 8.89 11.80
N LEU A 58 0.45 9.07 11.73
CA LEU A 58 1.41 8.26 12.49
C LEU A 58 1.14 8.31 14.00
N LYS A 59 0.83 9.49 14.55
CA LYS A 59 0.44 9.65 15.98
C LYS A 59 -0.85 8.90 16.31
N ALA A 60 -1.86 8.95 15.43
CA ALA A 60 -3.10 8.20 15.62
C ALA A 60 -2.87 6.68 15.53
N MET A 61 -1.98 6.24 14.62
CA MET A 61 -1.58 4.84 14.49
C MET A 61 -0.87 4.32 15.76
N GLU A 62 -0.04 5.13 16.39
CA GLU A 62 0.59 4.76 17.66
C GLU A 62 -0.46 4.44 18.72
N LYS A 63 -1.53 5.26 18.83
CA LYS A 63 -2.63 5.06 19.79
C LYS A 63 -3.35 3.73 19.57
N VAL A 64 -3.59 3.32 18.34
CA VAL A 64 -4.22 2.01 18.03
C VAL A 64 -3.23 0.84 18.01
N GLY A 65 -1.93 1.11 18.12
CA GLY A 65 -0.89 0.09 18.12
C GLY A 65 -0.55 -0.46 16.73
N SER A 66 -0.95 0.24 15.65
CA SER A 66 -0.56 -0.11 14.29
C SER A 66 0.90 0.29 14.03
N LYS A 67 1.67 -0.60 13.38
CA LYS A 67 3.10 -0.41 13.12
C LYS A 67 3.46 -0.32 11.65
N SER A 68 2.49 -0.36 10.75
CA SER A 68 2.72 -0.27 9.31
C SER A 68 1.73 0.68 8.65
N LEU A 69 2.25 1.80 8.14
CA LEU A 69 1.55 2.71 7.24
C LEU A 69 1.93 2.35 5.81
N VAL A 70 0.94 2.04 4.97
CA VAL A 70 1.16 1.59 3.60
C VAL A 70 0.44 2.51 2.62
N GLY A 71 0.87 2.54 1.36
CA GLY A 71 0.21 3.29 0.30
C GLY A 71 1.08 4.35 -0.37
N ALA A 72 0.48 5.21 -1.16
CA ALA A 72 1.17 6.20 -2.00
C ALA A 72 1.49 7.51 -1.24
N MET A 73 2.26 7.45 -0.15
CA MET A 73 2.57 8.63 0.67
C MET A 73 3.37 9.70 -0.07
N TYR A 74 4.08 9.32 -1.11
CA TYR A 74 4.97 10.18 -1.90
C TYR A 74 4.25 11.22 -2.75
N SER A 75 2.97 11.01 -3.06
CA SER A 75 2.14 11.95 -3.82
C SER A 75 0.65 11.75 -3.52
N TYR A 76 -0.21 12.57 -4.14
CA TYR A 76 -1.65 12.35 -4.01
C TYR A 76 -2.14 11.18 -4.86
N TRP A 77 -3.23 10.54 -4.43
CA TRP A 77 -3.89 9.45 -5.16
C TRP A 77 -5.42 9.61 -5.11
N PRO A 78 -6.13 9.33 -6.21
CA PRO A 78 -5.60 8.97 -7.53
C PRO A 78 -4.97 10.17 -8.23
N CYS A 79 -3.78 9.97 -8.79
CA CYS A 79 -3.03 11.04 -9.42
C CYS A 79 -3.61 11.39 -10.79
N GLN A 80 -3.95 12.67 -10.97
CA GLN A 80 -4.31 13.24 -12.27
C GLN A 80 -3.20 14.21 -12.68
N PHE A 81 -2.38 13.77 -13.61
CA PHE A 81 -1.21 14.53 -14.07
C PHE A 81 -1.34 14.86 -15.55
N GLU A 82 -0.84 16.02 -15.93
CA GLU A 82 -0.71 16.47 -17.33
C GLU A 82 0.74 16.26 -17.77
N ILE A 83 1.49 17.37 -17.90
CA ILE A 83 2.93 17.33 -18.15
C ILE A 83 3.64 17.54 -16.83
N THR A 84 4.58 16.64 -16.50
CA THR A 84 5.26 16.64 -15.21
C THR A 84 6.78 16.64 -15.39
N ASP A 85 7.45 17.39 -14.53
CA ASP A 85 8.88 17.22 -14.29
C ASP A 85 9.04 16.21 -13.16
N LYS A 86 9.28 14.95 -13.53
CA LYS A 86 9.37 13.82 -12.60
C LYS A 86 10.51 14.02 -11.60
N GLU A 87 11.67 14.48 -12.04
CA GLU A 87 12.83 14.67 -11.15
C GLU A 87 12.57 15.76 -10.10
N ALA A 88 12.03 16.90 -10.53
CA ALA A 88 11.68 17.96 -9.59
C ALA A 88 10.55 17.53 -8.63
N ALA A 89 9.60 16.71 -9.08
CA ALA A 89 8.56 16.12 -8.22
C ALA A 89 9.15 15.14 -7.19
N TRP A 90 10.10 14.32 -7.61
CA TRP A 90 10.85 13.42 -6.73
C TRP A 90 11.59 14.18 -5.64
N GLU A 91 12.38 15.22 -5.99
CA GLU A 91 13.13 16.00 -5.01
C GLU A 91 12.21 16.57 -3.93
N ARG A 92 11.09 17.17 -4.34
CA ARG A 92 10.12 17.74 -3.41
C ARG A 92 9.50 16.67 -2.49
N SER A 93 9.10 15.54 -3.08
CA SER A 93 8.50 14.43 -2.35
C SER A 93 9.48 13.80 -1.35
N ILE A 94 10.72 13.58 -1.75
CA ILE A 94 11.79 13.03 -0.90
C ILE A 94 12.08 13.95 0.28
N GLU A 95 12.12 15.28 0.06
CA GLU A 95 12.31 16.25 1.13
C GLU A 95 11.21 16.13 2.19
N GLY A 96 9.95 16.14 1.77
CA GLY A 96 8.82 15.96 2.69
C GLY A 96 8.80 14.58 3.36
N MET A 97 9.16 13.52 2.61
CA MET A 97 9.18 12.16 3.15
C MET A 97 10.27 11.95 4.21
N LYS A 98 11.38 12.69 4.17
CA LYS A 98 12.39 12.68 5.24
C LYS A 98 11.82 13.17 6.57
N GLU A 99 11.06 14.26 6.58
CA GLU A 99 10.40 14.75 7.80
C GLU A 99 9.39 13.72 8.34
N VAL A 100 8.62 13.07 7.46
CA VAL A 100 7.68 12.01 7.85
C VAL A 100 8.41 10.78 8.40
N ALA A 101 9.54 10.42 7.79
CA ALA A 101 10.36 9.29 8.21
C ALA A 101 10.95 9.48 9.62
N GLU A 102 11.43 10.67 9.96
CA GLU A 102 11.90 11.01 11.31
C GLU A 102 10.81 10.81 12.37
N ALA A 103 9.58 11.24 12.06
CA ALA A 103 8.44 11.00 12.94
C ALA A 103 8.09 9.50 13.05
N ALA A 104 8.11 8.78 11.93
CA ALA A 104 7.85 7.34 11.89
C ALA A 104 8.87 6.54 12.70
N GLU A 105 10.18 6.89 12.60
CA GLU A 105 11.25 6.28 13.39
C GLU A 105 11.01 6.48 14.89
N SER A 106 10.66 7.69 15.32
CA SER A 106 10.41 8.00 16.73
C SER A 106 9.24 7.20 17.34
N LEU A 107 8.27 6.79 16.50
CA LEU A 107 7.07 6.03 16.89
C LEU A 107 7.24 4.52 16.64
N GLY A 108 8.35 4.10 16.03
CA GLY A 108 8.61 2.72 15.62
C GLY A 108 7.56 2.22 14.63
N ILE A 109 7.20 3.04 13.65
CA ILE A 109 6.25 2.75 12.57
C ILE A 109 7.02 2.64 11.25
N GLU A 110 6.72 1.62 10.47
CA GLU A 110 7.24 1.42 9.13
C GLU A 110 6.33 2.11 8.11
N CYS A 111 6.91 2.85 7.16
CA CYS A 111 6.23 3.48 6.03
C CYS A 111 6.54 2.73 4.74
N CYS A 112 5.59 1.98 4.20
CA CYS A 112 5.76 1.20 2.99
C CYS A 112 5.17 1.94 1.79
N GLN A 113 6.04 2.44 0.90
CA GLN A 113 5.66 3.18 -0.30
C GLN A 113 5.11 2.22 -1.35
N GLU A 114 3.87 2.40 -1.73
CA GLU A 114 3.25 1.55 -2.74
C GLU A 114 3.73 1.91 -4.14
N VAL A 115 4.26 0.91 -4.84
CA VAL A 115 4.64 1.02 -6.24
C VAL A 115 3.38 0.82 -7.08
N LEU A 116 2.88 1.89 -7.69
CA LEU A 116 1.65 1.90 -8.47
C LEU A 116 1.95 1.83 -9.97
N ASN A 117 0.97 1.41 -10.76
CA ASN A 117 1.10 1.43 -12.21
C ASN A 117 1.04 2.84 -12.80
N ARG A 118 1.52 3.01 -14.04
CA ARG A 118 1.58 4.27 -14.81
C ARG A 118 0.25 4.98 -15.03
N TYR A 119 -0.87 4.31 -14.82
CA TYR A 119 -2.20 4.90 -14.95
C TYR A 119 -2.68 5.55 -13.66
N GLU A 120 -1.98 5.30 -12.55
CA GLU A 120 -2.34 5.79 -11.22
C GLU A 120 -1.30 6.73 -10.61
N THR A 121 -0.05 6.66 -11.06
CA THR A 121 1.03 7.59 -10.66
C THR A 121 2.06 7.75 -11.77
N TYR A 122 2.90 8.80 -11.65
CA TYR A 122 4.11 8.97 -12.45
C TYR A 122 5.37 9.02 -11.58
N ILE A 123 5.23 8.94 -10.26
CA ILE A 123 6.34 9.14 -9.31
C ILE A 123 7.14 7.84 -9.13
N ILE A 124 6.49 6.75 -8.71
CA ILE A 124 7.15 5.45 -8.48
C ILE A 124 6.32 4.38 -9.19
N THR A 125 6.84 3.85 -10.31
CA THR A 125 6.08 2.95 -11.16
C THR A 125 6.64 1.54 -11.24
N ASP A 126 7.89 1.30 -10.83
CA ASP A 126 8.46 -0.03 -10.74
C ASP A 126 9.28 -0.21 -9.46
N CYS A 127 9.67 -1.43 -9.16
CA CYS A 127 10.45 -1.79 -7.98
C CYS A 127 11.80 -1.05 -7.93
N ARG A 128 12.46 -0.81 -9.07
CA ARG A 128 13.76 -0.13 -9.13
C ARG A 128 13.64 1.34 -8.73
N GLU A 129 12.62 2.02 -9.25
CA GLU A 129 12.30 3.39 -8.86
C GLU A 129 11.96 3.47 -7.37
N GLY A 130 11.16 2.52 -6.86
CA GLY A 130 10.83 2.47 -5.44
C GLY A 130 12.05 2.29 -4.55
N LEU A 131 12.97 1.40 -4.91
CA LEU A 131 14.23 1.20 -4.18
C LEU A 131 15.11 2.46 -4.19
N GLU A 132 15.23 3.13 -5.33
CA GLU A 132 15.98 4.37 -5.44
C GLU A 132 15.33 5.49 -4.62
N TYR A 133 14.00 5.58 -4.62
CA TYR A 133 13.26 6.51 -3.78
C TYR A 133 13.56 6.27 -2.29
N CYS A 134 13.43 5.04 -1.79
CA CYS A 134 13.74 4.68 -0.41
C CYS A 134 15.21 4.99 -0.06
N ARG A 135 16.15 4.70 -0.96
CA ARG A 135 17.57 5.01 -0.78
C ARG A 135 17.82 6.52 -0.64
N ARG A 136 17.13 7.34 -1.42
CA ARG A 136 17.27 8.82 -1.38
C ARG A 136 16.60 9.44 -0.16
N VAL A 137 15.50 8.85 0.33
CA VAL A 137 14.93 9.23 1.64
C VAL A 137 15.91 8.94 2.76
N GLY A 138 16.56 7.77 2.73
CA GLY A 138 17.68 7.44 3.61
C GLY A 138 17.27 6.96 5.00
N SER A 139 16.02 6.49 5.19
CA SER A 139 15.52 5.94 6.45
C SER A 139 15.33 4.42 6.36
N GLU A 140 15.68 3.71 7.42
CA GLU A 140 15.40 2.26 7.52
C GLU A 140 13.90 1.97 7.71
N ASN A 141 13.12 2.93 8.19
CA ASN A 141 11.68 2.80 8.36
C ASN A 141 10.89 3.07 7.07
N VAL A 142 11.56 3.46 5.98
CA VAL A 142 10.93 3.65 4.68
C VAL A 142 11.26 2.48 3.77
N ASN A 143 10.25 1.72 3.43
CA ASN A 143 10.31 0.47 2.69
C ASN A 143 9.31 0.47 1.53
N LEU A 144 9.21 -0.63 0.79
CA LEU A 144 8.29 -0.79 -0.33
C LEU A 144 7.06 -1.59 0.07
N LEU A 145 5.94 -1.21 -0.52
CA LEU A 145 4.81 -2.08 -0.76
C LEU A 145 4.80 -2.42 -2.25
N LEU A 146 4.80 -3.68 -2.58
CA LEU A 146 4.56 -4.17 -3.94
C LEU A 146 3.16 -4.76 -4.02
N ASP A 147 2.42 -4.46 -5.09
CA ASP A 147 1.11 -5.04 -5.38
C ASP A 147 1.19 -5.84 -6.68
N THR A 148 0.79 -7.09 -6.64
CA THR A 148 0.85 -8.01 -7.78
C THR A 148 0.03 -7.55 -8.98
N PHE A 149 -1.04 -6.76 -8.78
CA PHE A 149 -1.80 -6.15 -9.87
C PHE A 149 -0.98 -5.05 -10.57
N HIS A 150 -0.35 -4.15 -9.82
CA HIS A 150 0.48 -3.09 -10.38
C HIS A 150 1.74 -3.67 -11.04
N MET A 151 2.39 -4.63 -10.39
CA MET A 151 3.54 -5.34 -10.93
C MET A 151 3.25 -6.04 -12.26
N ASN A 152 2.05 -6.59 -12.45
CA ASN A 152 1.65 -7.23 -13.71
C ASN A 152 1.61 -6.26 -14.89
N ILE A 153 1.49 -4.96 -14.63
CA ILE A 153 1.47 -3.92 -15.67
C ILE A 153 2.89 -3.41 -15.94
N GLU A 154 3.69 -3.23 -14.90
CA GLU A 154 4.95 -2.48 -14.96
C GLU A 154 6.21 -3.36 -14.96
N GLU A 155 6.18 -4.53 -14.30
CA GLU A 155 7.36 -5.38 -14.18
C GLU A 155 7.47 -6.38 -15.31
N ASP A 156 8.65 -6.54 -15.87
CA ASP A 156 8.92 -7.59 -16.86
C ASP A 156 8.82 -8.99 -16.24
N ASN A 157 9.12 -9.10 -14.93
CA ASN A 157 9.11 -10.35 -14.19
C ASN A 157 8.82 -10.10 -12.69
N ILE A 158 7.60 -10.40 -12.27
CA ILE A 158 7.13 -10.20 -10.88
C ILE A 158 8.04 -10.92 -9.85
N PRO A 159 8.35 -12.22 -9.97
CA PRO A 159 9.28 -12.90 -9.06
C PRO A 159 10.65 -12.24 -8.93
N GLU A 160 11.24 -11.77 -10.03
CA GLU A 160 12.54 -11.09 -10.00
C GLU A 160 12.47 -9.71 -9.33
N ALA A 161 11.39 -8.96 -9.52
CA ALA A 161 11.17 -7.69 -8.83
C ALA A 161 11.04 -7.90 -7.31
N ILE A 162 10.35 -8.97 -6.86
CA ILE A 162 10.30 -9.35 -5.45
C ILE A 162 11.70 -9.66 -4.90
N ARG A 163 12.51 -10.44 -5.63
CA ARG A 163 13.89 -10.73 -5.22
C ARG A 163 14.75 -9.47 -5.15
N LEU A 164 14.57 -8.57 -6.13
CA LEU A 164 15.25 -7.28 -6.16
C LEU A 164 14.91 -6.42 -4.95
N ALA A 165 13.63 -6.36 -4.56
CA ALA A 165 13.19 -5.63 -3.38
C ALA A 165 13.85 -6.17 -2.09
N GLY A 166 14.00 -7.49 -1.99
CA GLY A 166 14.70 -8.12 -0.87
C GLY A 166 14.17 -7.65 0.49
N ARG A 167 15.05 -7.24 1.36
CA ARG A 167 14.69 -6.75 2.72
C ARG A 167 13.90 -5.44 2.72
N LYS A 168 13.92 -4.68 1.62
CA LYS A 168 13.14 -3.45 1.47
C LYS A 168 11.67 -3.72 1.12
N LEU A 169 11.27 -4.97 0.87
CA LEU A 169 9.86 -5.33 0.79
C LEU A 169 9.27 -5.32 2.21
N GLY A 170 8.54 -4.25 2.54
CA GLY A 170 7.89 -4.04 3.84
C GLY A 170 6.47 -4.58 3.88
N HIS A 171 5.78 -4.60 2.75
CA HIS A 171 4.39 -5.05 2.64
C HIS A 171 4.11 -5.62 1.25
N LEU A 172 3.17 -6.54 1.14
CA LEU A 172 2.75 -7.11 -0.14
C LEU A 172 1.23 -7.08 -0.26
N HIS A 173 0.71 -6.38 -1.28
CA HIS A 173 -0.67 -6.55 -1.71
C HIS A 173 -0.78 -7.63 -2.77
N VAL A 174 -1.82 -8.46 -2.66
CA VAL A 174 -2.07 -9.57 -3.57
C VAL A 174 -3.46 -9.50 -4.17
N GLY A 175 -3.52 -9.42 -5.47
CA GLY A 175 -4.70 -9.48 -6.31
C GLY A 175 -4.32 -10.02 -7.67
N GLU A 176 -5.29 -10.50 -8.42
CA GLU A 176 -5.05 -10.94 -9.79
C GLU A 176 -4.87 -9.76 -10.75
N SER A 177 -4.32 -10.02 -11.93
CA SER A 177 -4.18 -9.03 -13.01
C SER A 177 -5.50 -8.35 -13.41
N ASN A 178 -6.63 -8.96 -13.10
CA ASN A 178 -7.98 -8.45 -13.34
C ASN A 178 -8.66 -7.89 -12.08
N ARG A 179 -7.90 -7.62 -11.02
CA ARG A 179 -8.38 -7.16 -9.70
C ARG A 179 -9.32 -8.15 -8.97
N LYS A 180 -9.38 -9.41 -9.41
CA LYS A 180 -10.07 -10.47 -8.66
C LYS A 180 -9.20 -10.99 -7.52
N LEU A 181 -9.78 -11.87 -6.70
CA LEU A 181 -9.02 -12.54 -5.65
C LEU A 181 -7.94 -13.46 -6.23
N PRO A 182 -6.83 -13.65 -5.52
CA PRO A 182 -5.79 -14.60 -5.89
C PRO A 182 -6.34 -16.00 -6.18
N GLY A 183 -5.90 -16.58 -7.29
CA GLY A 183 -6.39 -17.85 -7.81
C GLY A 183 -7.57 -17.74 -8.79
N MET A 184 -8.13 -16.53 -9.00
CA MET A 184 -9.20 -16.27 -9.96
C MET A 184 -8.69 -15.61 -11.28
N GLY A 185 -7.42 -15.76 -11.58
CA GLY A 185 -6.76 -15.19 -12.75
C GLY A 185 -5.59 -16.03 -13.23
N SER A 186 -4.50 -15.39 -13.65
CA SER A 186 -3.39 -16.06 -14.35
C SER A 186 -2.00 -15.67 -13.83
N LEU A 187 -1.89 -15.02 -12.69
CA LEU A 187 -0.59 -14.64 -12.15
C LEU A 187 0.23 -15.87 -11.72
N PRO A 188 1.57 -15.80 -11.77
CA PRO A 188 2.45 -16.94 -11.50
C PRO A 188 2.64 -17.14 -9.97
N TRP A 189 1.58 -17.45 -9.24
CA TRP A 189 1.55 -17.49 -7.76
C TRP A 189 2.63 -18.38 -7.15
N ARG A 190 2.90 -19.54 -7.76
CA ARG A 190 3.95 -20.44 -7.29
C ARG A 190 5.33 -19.80 -7.35
N ASP A 191 5.62 -19.08 -8.43
CA ASP A 191 6.92 -18.42 -8.59
C ASP A 191 7.02 -17.16 -7.73
N ILE A 192 5.90 -16.46 -7.51
CA ILE A 192 5.78 -15.38 -6.50
C ILE A 192 6.10 -15.95 -5.11
N GLY A 193 5.47 -17.07 -4.72
CA GLY A 193 5.74 -17.72 -3.44
C GLY A 193 7.19 -18.15 -3.27
N ARG A 194 7.83 -18.66 -4.34
CA ARG A 194 9.26 -18.98 -4.33
C ARG A 194 10.11 -17.74 -4.10
N ALA A 195 9.81 -16.63 -4.80
CA ALA A 195 10.56 -15.39 -4.64
C ALA A 195 10.45 -14.83 -3.21
N LEU A 196 9.28 -14.90 -2.59
CA LEU A 196 9.08 -14.52 -1.18
C LEU A 196 9.93 -15.39 -0.23
N ARG A 197 9.99 -16.70 -0.45
CA ARG A 197 10.85 -17.60 0.32
C ARG A 197 12.33 -17.29 0.12
N ASP A 198 12.76 -17.04 -1.13
CA ASP A 198 14.15 -16.74 -1.47
C ASP A 198 14.67 -15.51 -0.72
N ILE A 199 13.81 -14.52 -0.44
CA ILE A 199 14.18 -13.33 0.33
C ILE A 199 13.88 -13.44 1.84
N GLY A 200 13.33 -14.56 2.32
CA GLY A 200 12.94 -14.76 3.71
C GLY A 200 11.85 -13.80 4.17
N TYR A 201 10.81 -13.59 3.35
CA TYR A 201 9.74 -12.63 3.65
C TYR A 201 8.80 -13.16 4.75
N GLU A 202 8.70 -12.43 5.86
CA GLU A 202 7.87 -12.78 7.02
C GLU A 202 6.89 -11.64 7.43
N LYS A 203 6.70 -10.63 6.53
CA LYS A 203 5.84 -9.48 6.81
C LYS A 203 4.41 -9.68 6.28
N GLY A 204 3.61 -8.61 6.27
CA GLY A 204 2.21 -8.64 5.89
C GLY A 204 1.97 -8.97 4.42
N VAL A 205 1.02 -9.89 4.19
CA VAL A 205 0.44 -10.15 2.87
C VAL A 205 -1.05 -9.87 2.97
N VAL A 206 -1.55 -8.90 2.22
CA VAL A 206 -2.95 -8.47 2.27
C VAL A 206 -3.60 -8.63 0.91
N MET A 207 -4.76 -9.28 0.88
CA MET A 207 -5.58 -9.36 -0.34
C MET A 207 -6.25 -8.02 -0.61
N GLU A 208 -6.06 -7.51 -1.82
CA GLU A 208 -6.66 -6.26 -2.28
C GLU A 208 -7.49 -6.45 -3.58
N PRO A 209 -8.55 -7.26 -3.56
CA PRO A 209 -9.43 -7.40 -4.70
C PRO A 209 -10.46 -6.28 -4.75
N PHE A 210 -10.84 -5.86 -5.96
CA PHE A 210 -11.91 -4.90 -6.22
C PHE A 210 -12.98 -5.52 -7.13
N LEU A 211 -13.94 -6.23 -6.53
CA LEU A 211 -14.94 -7.01 -7.24
C LEU A 211 -16.24 -6.25 -7.54
N LEU A 212 -16.62 -5.36 -6.62
CA LEU A 212 -17.94 -4.75 -6.62
C LEU A 212 -17.87 -3.30 -7.08
N GLN A 213 -18.90 -2.90 -7.81
CA GLN A 213 -19.15 -1.50 -8.15
C GLN A 213 -19.66 -0.73 -6.92
N GLY A 214 -19.53 0.59 -6.96
CA GLY A 214 -20.04 1.49 -5.95
C GLY A 214 -18.99 1.98 -4.96
N GLY A 215 -19.29 3.13 -4.34
CA GLY A 215 -18.38 3.83 -3.46
C GLY A 215 -17.26 4.56 -4.20
N GLU A 216 -16.49 5.33 -3.43
CA GLU A 216 -15.42 6.17 -3.98
C GLU A 216 -14.24 5.34 -4.47
N VAL A 217 -13.81 4.35 -3.69
CA VAL A 217 -12.67 3.49 -4.03
C VAL A 217 -12.91 2.73 -5.34
N ALA A 218 -14.12 2.14 -5.52
CA ALA A 218 -14.45 1.44 -6.77
C ALA A 218 -14.43 2.38 -7.98
N ARG A 219 -14.89 3.63 -7.81
CA ARG A 219 -14.82 4.67 -8.84
C ARG A 219 -13.35 5.00 -9.19
N ASP A 220 -12.53 5.21 -8.18
CA ASP A 220 -11.15 5.63 -8.34
C ASP A 220 -10.29 4.50 -8.91
N CYS A 221 -10.55 3.24 -8.53
CA CYS A 221 -9.99 2.02 -9.14
C CYS A 221 -10.66 1.62 -10.47
N LYS A 222 -11.64 2.39 -10.96
CA LYS A 222 -12.32 2.19 -12.26
C LYS A 222 -13.03 0.83 -12.39
N VAL A 223 -13.68 0.38 -11.32
CA VAL A 223 -14.50 -0.85 -11.31
C VAL A 223 -15.88 -0.55 -11.94
N TRP A 224 -15.94 -0.59 -13.27
CA TRP A 224 -17.12 -0.23 -14.03
C TRP A 224 -18.15 -1.34 -14.20
N ARG A 225 -17.84 -2.55 -13.77
CA ARG A 225 -18.73 -3.71 -13.83
C ARG A 225 -18.53 -4.60 -12.61
N ASP A 226 -19.55 -5.38 -12.27
CA ASP A 226 -19.43 -6.44 -11.27
C ASP A 226 -18.45 -7.52 -11.76
N LEU A 227 -17.42 -7.79 -10.98
CA LEU A 227 -16.41 -8.82 -11.23
C LEU A 227 -16.65 -10.08 -10.39
N SER A 228 -17.62 -10.04 -9.46
CA SER A 228 -17.97 -11.14 -8.56
C SER A 228 -18.84 -12.23 -9.21
N GLY A 229 -19.45 -11.92 -10.37
CA GLY A 229 -20.47 -12.77 -10.98
C GLY A 229 -21.81 -12.71 -10.23
N ASN A 230 -22.16 -11.55 -9.71
CA ASN A 230 -23.34 -11.29 -8.87
C ASN A 230 -23.36 -12.13 -7.57
N ALA A 231 -22.18 -12.29 -6.97
CA ALA A 231 -22.05 -13.02 -5.72
C ALA A 231 -22.76 -12.31 -4.56
N ASP A 232 -23.50 -13.07 -3.77
CA ASP A 232 -24.00 -12.62 -2.48
C ASP A 232 -22.88 -12.63 -1.41
N GLU A 233 -23.17 -12.09 -0.22
CA GLU A 233 -22.21 -12.01 0.89
C GLU A 233 -21.61 -13.36 1.25
N LYS A 234 -22.40 -14.43 1.28
CA LYS A 234 -21.93 -15.79 1.59
C LYS A 234 -20.97 -16.33 0.53
N MET A 235 -21.23 -15.98 -0.73
CA MET A 235 -20.34 -16.36 -1.83
C MET A 235 -19.03 -15.57 -1.75
N LEU A 236 -19.09 -14.26 -1.42
CA LEU A 236 -17.90 -13.44 -1.22
C LEU A 236 -17.04 -13.96 -0.07
N ASP A 237 -17.63 -14.31 1.06
CA ASP A 237 -16.94 -14.96 2.19
C ASP A 237 -16.26 -16.28 1.80
N ARG A 238 -16.94 -17.08 0.97
CA ARG A 238 -16.37 -18.31 0.44
C ARG A 238 -15.18 -18.02 -0.49
N TYR A 239 -15.29 -17.05 -1.38
CA TYR A 239 -14.19 -16.66 -2.27
C TYR A 239 -12.95 -16.20 -1.49
N ILE A 240 -13.14 -15.40 -0.44
CA ILE A 240 -12.04 -14.98 0.45
C ILE A 240 -11.38 -16.19 1.11
N LYS A 241 -12.16 -17.13 1.63
CA LYS A 241 -11.66 -18.36 2.26
C LYS A 241 -10.89 -19.26 1.30
N GLU A 242 -11.43 -19.46 0.10
CA GLU A 242 -10.79 -20.26 -0.95
C GLU A 242 -9.46 -19.61 -1.39
N SER A 243 -9.46 -18.29 -1.59
CA SER A 243 -8.27 -17.52 -1.96
C SER A 243 -7.21 -17.54 -0.86
N LEU A 244 -7.59 -17.40 0.40
CA LEU A 244 -6.67 -17.53 1.53
C LEU A 244 -6.03 -18.92 1.60
N THR A 245 -6.83 -19.97 1.36
CA THR A 245 -6.35 -21.36 1.33
C THR A 245 -5.37 -21.56 0.17
N PHE A 246 -5.70 -21.02 -1.00
CA PHE A 246 -4.85 -21.02 -2.18
C PHE A 246 -3.50 -20.34 -1.91
N LEU A 247 -3.51 -19.11 -1.39
CA LEU A 247 -2.28 -18.38 -1.06
C LEU A 247 -1.42 -19.11 -0.02
N LYS A 248 -2.04 -19.67 1.02
CA LYS A 248 -1.32 -20.49 2.01
C LYS A 248 -0.64 -21.68 1.36
N HIS A 249 -1.26 -22.30 0.36
CA HIS A 249 -0.66 -23.41 -0.38
C HIS A 249 0.50 -22.97 -1.26
N GLU A 250 0.32 -21.89 -2.04
CA GLU A 250 1.34 -21.40 -2.97
C GLU A 250 2.53 -20.74 -2.26
N PHE A 251 2.28 -20.12 -1.09
CA PHE A 251 3.30 -19.43 -0.28
C PHE A 251 3.84 -20.30 0.85
N THR A 252 3.48 -21.60 0.93
CA THR A 252 3.94 -22.50 2.01
C THR A 252 5.47 -22.46 2.11
N PHE A 253 5.91 -22.15 3.29
CA PHE A 253 7.30 -21.98 3.69
C PHE A 253 7.81 -23.32 4.29
#